data_f6eda906b7b12674490e465c7d4e167a
#
_entry.id   f6eda906b7b12674490e465c7d4e167a
#
_cell.length_a   1.000
_cell.length_b   1.000
_cell.length_c   1.000
_cell.angle_alpha   90.00
_cell.angle_beta   90.00
_cell.angle_gamma   90.00
#
_symmetry.space_group_name_H-M   'P 1'
#
loop_
_entity.id
_entity.type
_entity.pdbx_description
1 polymer ?
#
loop_
_entity_poly.entity_id
_entity_poly.type
_entity_poly.pdbx_seq_one_letter_code
_entity_poly.pdbx_strand_id
1 'polypeptide(L)'
;DKLPAGEFGVMHGRMPVSQLKKVAHGYHASLNEYFVAVFVWSVYKELLHGMPGGKPIRIAVPVNLRPYFDSDTTKNFFVMVSAEFRPQKESYTFEEVLACIQSSLHSQINKEHLEDLFSYSVSNQRNLLMRPVPLFLKNIAMRIVYEKSAVANTTTITNIGNIKIKDIYQPYIEGFSAFIAMSKGQYLKGTICSY
;
A
#
# COMPACT_ATOMS: atom_id res chain seq x y z
N ASP A 1 -8.64 -14.52 16.02
CA ASP A 1 -7.56 -14.88 16.96
C ASP A 1 -6.21 -14.56 16.34
N LYS A 2 -5.24 -14.15 17.15
CA LYS A 2 -3.87 -13.91 16.71
C LYS A 2 -3.12 -15.23 16.65
N LEU A 3 -2.29 -15.41 15.65
CA LEU A 3 -1.35 -16.53 15.59
C LEU A 3 -0.31 -16.42 16.70
N PRO A 4 0.26 -17.54 17.18
CA PRO A 4 1.37 -17.55 18.12
C PRO A 4 2.57 -16.72 17.62
N ALA A 5 3.40 -16.26 18.56
CA ALA A 5 4.60 -15.49 18.21
C ALA A 5 5.55 -16.32 17.34
N GLY A 6 5.95 -15.76 16.21
CA GLY A 6 6.80 -16.44 15.23
C GLY A 6 6.05 -17.20 14.14
N GLU A 7 4.73 -17.32 14.23
CA GLU A 7 3.91 -17.91 13.18
C GLU A 7 3.27 -16.82 12.30
N PHE A 8 3.08 -17.15 11.03
CA PHE A 8 2.33 -16.33 10.09
C PHE A 8 1.48 -17.22 9.18
N GLY A 9 0.29 -16.74 8.86
CA GLY A 9 -0.61 -17.39 7.91
C GLY A 9 -0.55 -16.68 6.55
N VAL A 10 -0.75 -17.44 5.49
CA VAL A 10 -0.86 -16.93 4.14
C VAL A 10 -2.18 -17.40 3.54
N MET A 11 -2.95 -16.45 3.00
CA MET A 11 -4.16 -16.74 2.25
C MET A 11 -3.98 -16.31 0.81
N HIS A 12 -4.26 -17.20 -0.14
CA HIS A 12 -4.23 -16.92 -1.55
C HIS A 12 -5.65 -16.91 -2.13
N GLY A 13 -5.98 -15.84 -2.85
CA GLY A 13 -7.16 -15.79 -3.70
C GLY A 13 -6.72 -15.67 -5.16
N ARG A 14 -7.25 -16.53 -6.04
CA ARG A 14 -7.04 -16.44 -7.49
C ARG A 14 -8.35 -16.10 -8.17
N MET A 15 -8.33 -15.07 -9.00
CA MET A 15 -9.52 -14.57 -9.68
C MET A 15 -9.18 -14.14 -11.11
N PRO A 16 -10.10 -14.34 -12.08
CA PRO A 16 -9.90 -13.86 -13.44
C PRO A 16 -9.80 -12.32 -13.49
N VAL A 17 -8.68 -11.80 -13.99
CA VAL A 17 -8.41 -10.34 -14.04
C VAL A 17 -9.48 -9.60 -14.85
N SER A 18 -9.98 -10.20 -15.93
CA SER A 18 -11.03 -9.61 -16.78
C SER A 18 -12.32 -9.37 -16.00
N GLN A 19 -12.73 -10.32 -15.16
CA GLN A 19 -13.92 -10.19 -14.32
C GLN A 19 -13.73 -9.12 -13.25
N LEU A 20 -12.56 -9.11 -12.57
CA LEU A 20 -12.24 -8.08 -11.59
C LEU A 20 -12.22 -6.68 -12.18
N LYS A 21 -11.63 -6.52 -13.37
CA LYS A 21 -11.66 -5.24 -14.09
C LYS A 21 -13.09 -4.81 -14.39
N LYS A 22 -13.95 -5.74 -14.86
CA LYS A 22 -15.36 -5.43 -15.12
C LYS A 22 -16.09 -4.94 -13.87
N VAL A 23 -15.86 -5.60 -12.73
CA VAL A 23 -16.47 -5.19 -11.45
C VAL A 23 -15.95 -3.81 -11.02
N ALA A 24 -14.62 -3.60 -10.99
CA ALA A 24 -14.05 -2.31 -10.61
C ALA A 24 -14.53 -1.17 -11.52
N HIS A 25 -14.59 -1.39 -12.84
CA HIS A 25 -15.13 -0.41 -13.79
C HIS A 25 -16.63 -0.14 -13.57
N GLY A 26 -17.42 -1.13 -13.13
CA GLY A 26 -18.81 -0.92 -12.74
C GLY A 26 -18.97 0.06 -11.58
N TYR A 27 -17.96 0.17 -10.73
CA TYR A 27 -17.84 1.16 -9.66
C TYR A 27 -17.03 2.42 -10.05
N HIS A 28 -16.71 2.61 -11.32
CA HIS A 28 -15.86 3.71 -11.81
C HIS A 28 -14.51 3.80 -11.09
N ALA A 29 -13.94 2.65 -10.73
CA ALA A 29 -12.70 2.56 -9.99
C ALA A 29 -11.60 1.81 -10.76
N SER A 30 -10.35 2.17 -10.52
CA SER A 30 -9.22 1.33 -10.89
C SER A 30 -9.18 0.08 -10.02
N LEU A 31 -8.50 -0.98 -10.49
CA LEU A 31 -8.32 -2.20 -9.68
C LEU A 31 -7.69 -1.90 -8.33
N ASN A 32 -6.72 -0.99 -8.29
CA ASN A 32 -6.02 -0.65 -7.06
C ASN A 32 -6.94 0.04 -6.06
N GLU A 33 -7.71 1.04 -6.49
CA GLU A 33 -8.71 1.73 -5.66
C GLU A 33 -9.76 0.75 -5.14
N TYR A 34 -10.26 -0.11 -6.02
CA TYR A 34 -11.24 -1.12 -5.68
C TYR A 34 -10.72 -2.07 -4.59
N PHE A 35 -9.52 -2.63 -4.74
CA PHE A 35 -8.94 -3.52 -3.73
C PHE A 35 -8.65 -2.81 -2.39
N VAL A 36 -8.14 -1.58 -2.44
CA VAL A 36 -7.95 -0.78 -1.22
C VAL A 36 -9.28 -0.53 -0.52
N ALA A 37 -10.33 -0.20 -1.27
CA ALA A 37 -11.66 0.01 -0.73
C ALA A 37 -12.27 -1.27 -0.14
N VAL A 38 -12.16 -2.42 -0.82
CA VAL A 38 -12.59 -3.72 -0.31
C VAL A 38 -11.90 -4.05 1.01
N PHE A 39 -10.59 -3.79 1.08
CA PHE A 39 -9.84 -4.05 2.31
C PHE A 39 -10.28 -3.12 3.45
N VAL A 40 -10.42 -1.83 3.18
CA VAL A 40 -10.93 -0.85 4.17
C VAL A 40 -12.34 -1.22 4.63
N TRP A 41 -13.20 -1.62 3.69
CA TRP A 41 -14.55 -2.07 3.96
C TRP A 41 -14.57 -3.29 4.88
N SER A 42 -13.70 -4.28 4.60
CA SER A 42 -13.59 -5.48 5.44
C SER A 42 -13.12 -5.14 6.85
N VAL A 43 -12.11 -4.28 7.00
CA VAL A 43 -11.67 -3.80 8.32
C VAL A 43 -12.78 -3.05 9.04
N TYR A 44 -13.50 -2.18 8.34
CA TYR A 44 -14.61 -1.41 8.91
C TYR A 44 -15.74 -2.33 9.39
N LYS A 45 -16.12 -3.32 8.59
CA LYS A 45 -17.22 -4.25 8.93
C LYS A 45 -16.82 -5.27 9.99
N GLU A 46 -15.67 -5.94 9.82
CA GLU A 46 -15.30 -7.10 10.62
C GLU A 46 -14.57 -6.71 11.92
N LEU A 47 -13.73 -5.66 11.90
CA LEU A 47 -12.95 -5.28 13.08
C LEU A 47 -13.57 -4.12 13.84
N LEU A 48 -14.20 -3.17 13.17
CA LEU A 48 -14.86 -2.03 13.81
C LEU A 48 -16.38 -2.24 13.95
N HIS A 49 -16.91 -3.36 13.45
CA HIS A 49 -18.33 -3.70 13.51
C HIS A 49 -19.27 -2.60 12.99
N GLY A 50 -18.76 -1.82 12.02
CA GLY A 50 -19.50 -0.68 11.46
C GLY A 50 -19.64 0.53 12.37
N MET A 51 -18.98 0.54 13.54
CA MET A 51 -19.14 1.63 14.50
C MET A 51 -18.40 2.90 14.07
N PRO A 52 -19.00 4.08 14.31
CA PRO A 52 -18.36 5.37 14.08
C PRO A 52 -17.28 5.66 15.15
N GLY A 53 -16.38 6.57 14.81
CA GLY A 53 -15.36 7.06 15.74
C GLY A 53 -14.06 6.27 15.72
N GLY A 54 -13.19 6.62 16.63
CA GLY A 54 -11.89 5.97 16.78
C GLY A 54 -10.82 6.48 15.81
N LYS A 55 -9.78 5.67 15.63
CA LYS A 55 -8.67 5.99 14.74
C LYS A 55 -9.05 5.74 13.28
N PRO A 56 -8.55 6.55 12.34
CA PRO A 56 -8.79 6.31 10.93
C PRO A 56 -8.16 4.98 10.47
N ILE A 57 -8.81 4.32 9.52
CA ILE A 57 -8.21 3.19 8.79
C ILE A 57 -7.31 3.80 7.72
N ARG A 58 -6.02 3.50 7.78
CA ARG A 58 -5.00 4.00 6.84
C ARG A 58 -4.31 2.85 6.15
N ILE A 59 -4.36 2.86 4.84
CA ILE A 59 -3.71 1.86 3.99
C ILE A 59 -2.55 2.52 3.27
N ALA A 60 -1.33 2.07 3.56
CA ALA A 60 -0.16 2.49 2.81
C ALA A 60 -0.14 1.81 1.43
N VAL A 61 -0.03 2.61 0.38
CA VAL A 61 -0.01 2.16 -1.02
C VAL A 61 1.26 2.68 -1.69
N PRO A 62 2.16 1.81 -2.17
CA PRO A 62 3.31 2.25 -2.94
C PRO A 62 2.89 2.68 -4.33
N VAL A 63 3.29 3.88 -4.72
CA VAL A 63 3.05 4.46 -6.05
C VAL A 63 4.34 4.46 -6.85
N ASN A 64 4.35 3.78 -7.99
CA ASN A 64 5.47 3.78 -8.91
C ASN A 64 5.62 5.17 -9.53
N LEU A 65 6.82 5.75 -9.45
CA LEU A 65 7.11 7.10 -9.96
C LEU A 65 7.49 7.13 -11.44
N ARG A 66 7.80 5.98 -12.08
CA ARG A 66 8.20 5.93 -13.48
C ARG A 66 7.18 6.53 -14.48
N PRO A 67 5.86 6.40 -14.26
CA PRO A 67 4.88 7.06 -15.13
C PRO A 67 4.86 8.59 -15.03
N TYR A 68 5.41 9.16 -13.96
CA TYR A 68 5.36 10.59 -13.66
C TYR A 68 6.69 11.31 -13.92
N PHE A 69 7.80 10.58 -13.82
CA PHE A 69 9.15 11.10 -13.92
C PHE A 69 10.01 10.22 -14.80
N ASP A 70 10.72 10.83 -15.72
CA ASP A 70 11.69 10.14 -16.56
C ASP A 70 12.87 9.65 -15.73
N SER A 71 13.14 8.33 -15.76
CA SER A 71 14.20 7.73 -14.98
C SER A 71 14.59 6.36 -15.51
N ASP A 72 15.87 6.17 -15.81
CA ASP A 72 16.49 4.91 -16.21
C ASP A 72 16.91 4.03 -15.01
N THR A 73 16.58 4.45 -13.79
CA THR A 73 16.99 3.70 -12.60
C THR A 73 16.41 2.29 -12.55
N THR A 74 17.27 1.31 -12.29
CA THR A 74 16.88 -0.08 -12.03
C THR A 74 16.53 -0.34 -10.56
N LYS A 75 16.75 0.67 -9.69
CA LYS A 75 16.43 0.61 -8.26
C LYS A 75 14.93 0.85 -8.02
N ASN A 76 14.52 0.62 -6.78
CA ASN A 76 13.17 0.97 -6.34
C ASN A 76 12.92 2.46 -6.54
N PHE A 77 11.90 2.78 -7.34
CA PHE A 77 11.52 4.14 -7.65
C PHE A 77 10.03 4.32 -7.39
N PHE A 78 9.70 4.47 -6.13
CA PHE A 78 8.34 4.64 -5.64
C PHE A 78 8.30 5.54 -4.41
N VAL A 79 7.12 6.08 -4.13
CA VAL A 79 6.77 6.72 -2.86
C VAL A 79 5.57 6.03 -2.23
N MET A 80 5.42 6.20 -0.92
CA MET A 80 4.25 5.68 -0.20
C MET A 80 3.22 6.80 -0.06
N VAL A 81 2.01 6.54 -0.50
CA VAL A 81 0.83 7.35 -0.19
C VAL A 81 -0.05 6.61 0.82
N SER A 82 -0.91 7.31 1.53
CA SER A 82 -1.75 6.72 2.57
C SER A 82 -3.23 6.98 2.28
N ALA A 83 -3.93 5.98 1.77
CA ALA A 83 -5.38 6.04 1.65
C ALA A 83 -6.02 6.05 3.04
N GLU A 84 -6.79 7.07 3.36
CA GLU A 84 -7.43 7.24 4.67
C GLU A 84 -8.95 7.14 4.55
N PHE A 85 -9.54 6.36 5.46
CA PHE A 85 -10.96 6.34 5.72
C PHE A 85 -11.22 6.55 7.21
N ARG A 86 -12.07 7.52 7.54
CA ARG A 86 -12.45 7.83 8.91
C ARG A 86 -13.96 7.68 9.07
N PRO A 87 -14.45 6.64 9.77
CA PRO A 87 -15.88 6.48 10.02
C PRO A 87 -16.36 7.55 11.01
N GLN A 88 -17.24 8.44 10.54
CA GLN A 88 -17.79 9.56 11.32
C GLN A 88 -19.31 9.44 11.53
N LYS A 89 -20.02 8.65 10.71
CA LYS A 89 -21.45 8.39 10.81
C LYS A 89 -21.72 6.94 11.19
N GLU A 90 -22.94 6.66 11.62
CA GLU A 90 -23.34 5.35 12.14
C GLU A 90 -23.23 4.20 11.14
N SER A 91 -23.37 4.48 9.85
CA SER A 91 -23.19 3.46 8.82
C SER A 91 -22.67 4.05 7.51
N TYR A 92 -21.98 3.22 6.75
CA TYR A 92 -21.51 3.53 5.40
C TYR A 92 -21.92 2.41 4.46
N THR A 93 -22.13 2.73 3.18
CA THR A 93 -22.18 1.74 2.11
C THR A 93 -20.77 1.51 1.54
N PHE A 94 -20.59 0.45 0.75
CA PHE A 94 -19.31 0.20 0.10
C PHE A 94 -18.93 1.34 -0.85
N GLU A 95 -19.91 1.87 -1.60
CA GLU A 95 -19.73 2.97 -2.53
C GLU A 95 -19.22 4.24 -1.84
N GLU A 96 -19.74 4.54 -0.66
CA GLU A 96 -19.29 5.68 0.12
C GLU A 96 -17.85 5.51 0.62
N VAL A 97 -17.48 4.31 1.06
CA VAL A 97 -16.10 4.01 1.44
C VAL A 97 -15.18 4.09 0.23
N LEU A 98 -15.60 3.54 -0.91
CA LEU A 98 -14.84 3.62 -2.16
C LEU A 98 -14.63 5.08 -2.59
N ALA A 99 -15.66 5.92 -2.55
CA ALA A 99 -15.56 7.33 -2.88
C ALA A 99 -14.57 8.08 -1.95
N CYS A 100 -14.58 7.77 -0.65
CA CYS A 100 -13.61 8.32 0.30
C CYS A 100 -12.17 7.90 -0.07
N ILE A 101 -11.96 6.64 -0.41
CA ILE A 101 -10.65 6.11 -0.79
C ILE A 101 -10.17 6.73 -2.10
N GLN A 102 -11.03 6.84 -3.12
CA GLN A 102 -10.71 7.50 -4.37
C GLN A 102 -10.30 8.96 -4.15
N SER A 103 -11.08 9.71 -3.39
CA SER A 103 -10.76 11.10 -3.04
C SER A 103 -9.41 11.21 -2.33
N SER A 104 -9.17 10.34 -1.34
CA SER A 104 -7.91 10.31 -0.60
C SER A 104 -6.70 9.97 -1.47
N LEU A 105 -6.83 9.04 -2.41
CA LEU A 105 -5.75 8.67 -3.33
C LEU A 105 -5.54 9.75 -4.40
N HIS A 106 -6.60 10.28 -5.02
CA HIS A 106 -6.48 11.30 -6.07
C HIS A 106 -5.86 12.60 -5.55
N SER A 107 -6.15 12.99 -4.30
CA SER A 107 -5.52 14.17 -3.69
C SER A 107 -3.99 14.01 -3.50
N GLN A 108 -3.50 12.78 -3.38
CA GLN A 108 -2.08 12.49 -3.15
C GLN A 108 -1.34 12.02 -4.41
N ILE A 109 -2.04 11.38 -5.36
CA ILE A 109 -1.41 10.83 -6.58
C ILE A 109 -1.50 11.88 -7.70
N ASN A 110 -0.81 12.99 -7.52
CA ASN A 110 -0.55 13.99 -8.55
C ASN A 110 0.94 14.29 -8.60
N LYS A 111 1.40 14.80 -9.75
CA LYS A 111 2.83 14.98 -10.02
C LYS A 111 3.51 15.88 -8.99
N GLU A 112 2.88 16.99 -8.62
CA GLU A 112 3.40 17.98 -7.68
C GLU A 112 3.62 17.35 -6.28
N HIS A 113 2.60 16.71 -5.73
CA HIS A 113 2.71 16.07 -4.41
C HIS A 113 3.69 14.89 -4.41
N LEU A 114 3.73 14.08 -5.49
CA LEU A 114 4.71 13.01 -5.63
C LEU A 114 6.14 13.54 -5.70
N GLU A 115 6.35 14.67 -6.37
CA GLU A 115 7.64 15.37 -6.44
C GLU A 115 8.08 15.88 -5.06
N ASP A 116 7.17 16.46 -4.29
CA ASP A 116 7.42 16.90 -2.91
C ASP A 116 7.85 15.75 -2.01
N LEU A 117 7.11 14.63 -2.02
CA LEU A 117 7.43 13.44 -1.24
C LEU A 117 8.80 12.85 -1.60
N PHE A 118 9.11 12.79 -2.90
CA PHE A 118 10.38 12.30 -3.38
C PHE A 118 11.52 13.26 -3.04
N SER A 119 11.34 14.57 -3.28
CA SER A 119 12.32 15.61 -3.00
C SER A 119 12.66 15.70 -1.52
N TYR A 120 11.67 15.56 -0.64
CA TYR A 120 11.88 15.49 0.80
C TYR A 120 12.81 14.31 1.17
N SER A 121 12.58 13.14 0.60
CA SER A 121 13.40 11.95 0.85
C SER A 121 14.84 12.14 0.38
N VAL A 122 15.04 12.72 -0.82
CA VAL A 122 16.37 13.01 -1.39
C VAL A 122 17.10 14.11 -0.62
N SER A 123 16.39 15.17 -0.25
CA SER A 123 16.94 16.30 0.52
C SER A 123 17.50 15.84 1.86
N ASN A 124 16.79 14.99 2.56
CA ASN A 124 17.27 14.41 3.82
C ASN A 124 18.57 13.61 3.65
N GLN A 125 18.74 12.89 2.54
CA GLN A 125 19.96 12.13 2.25
C GLN A 125 21.14 13.03 1.87
N ARG A 126 20.86 14.18 1.22
CA ARG A 126 21.89 15.14 0.77
C ARG A 126 22.30 16.14 1.84
N ASN A 127 21.63 16.18 2.97
CA ASN A 127 21.91 17.14 4.03
C ASN A 127 23.34 16.97 4.54
N LEU A 128 24.17 18.03 4.36
CA LEU A 128 25.58 18.05 4.73
C LEU A 128 25.80 17.84 6.23
N LEU A 129 24.87 18.27 7.07
CA LEU A 129 24.93 18.10 8.52
C LEU A 129 24.67 16.64 8.93
N MET A 130 23.95 15.89 8.11
CA MET A 130 23.67 14.48 8.38
C MET A 130 24.77 13.53 7.88
N ARG A 131 25.62 14.00 6.95
CA ARG A 131 26.68 13.16 6.38
C ARG A 131 27.74 12.71 7.40
N PRO A 132 28.30 13.59 8.26
CA PRO A 132 29.33 13.21 9.20
C PRO A 132 28.82 12.43 10.41
N VAL A 133 27.50 12.34 10.62
CA VAL A 133 26.94 11.59 11.75
C VAL A 133 27.31 10.09 11.62
N PRO A 134 27.92 9.49 12.65
CA PRO A 134 28.28 8.07 12.65
C PRO A 134 27.09 7.15 12.40
N LEU A 135 27.31 6.03 11.70
CA LEU A 135 26.23 5.14 11.27
C LEU A 135 25.42 4.57 12.43
N PHE A 136 26.06 4.29 13.58
CA PHE A 136 25.36 3.77 14.75
C PHE A 136 24.32 4.76 15.31
N LEU A 137 24.62 6.06 15.31
CA LEU A 137 23.66 7.10 15.72
C LEU A 137 22.52 7.23 14.70
N LYS A 138 22.85 7.17 13.40
CA LYS A 138 21.82 7.13 12.34
C LYS A 138 20.89 5.94 12.52
N ASN A 139 21.42 4.77 12.82
CA ASN A 139 20.63 3.56 13.01
C ASN A 139 19.66 3.69 14.21
N ILE A 140 20.10 4.29 15.30
CA ILE A 140 19.24 4.56 16.47
C ILE A 140 18.11 5.52 16.08
N ALA A 141 18.45 6.64 15.43
CA ALA A 141 17.47 7.63 14.98
C ALA A 141 16.47 7.02 13.98
N MET A 142 16.96 6.28 13.00
CA MET A 142 16.13 5.60 12.01
C MET A 142 15.24 4.54 12.63
N ARG A 143 15.71 3.82 13.65
CA ARG A 143 14.88 2.86 14.38
C ARG A 143 13.71 3.54 15.08
N ILE A 144 13.95 4.68 15.74
CA ILE A 144 12.89 5.46 16.40
C ILE A 144 11.86 5.97 15.37
N VAL A 145 12.34 6.52 14.25
CA VAL A 145 11.48 6.97 13.15
C VAL A 145 10.67 5.81 12.59
N TYR A 146 11.30 4.67 12.34
CA TYR A 146 10.64 3.47 11.84
C TYR A 146 9.55 2.97 12.80
N GLU A 147 9.85 2.86 14.09
CA GLU A 147 8.87 2.39 15.09
C GLU A 147 7.66 3.32 15.19
N LYS A 148 7.86 4.65 15.06
CA LYS A 148 6.76 5.61 15.02
C LYS A 148 5.97 5.54 13.70
N SER A 149 6.63 5.39 12.57
CA SER A 149 5.97 5.33 11.25
C SER A 149 5.26 4.00 11.02
N ALA A 150 5.76 2.90 11.57
CA ALA A 150 5.16 1.57 11.42
C ALA A 150 3.71 1.50 11.97
N VAL A 151 3.41 2.30 12.99
CA VAL A 151 2.05 2.36 13.58
C VAL A 151 1.17 3.45 12.95
N ALA A 152 1.70 4.25 12.02
CA ALA A 152 0.95 5.32 11.36
C ALA A 152 -0.11 4.78 10.40
N ASN A 153 0.12 3.60 9.82
CA ASN A 153 -0.80 2.94 8.91
C ASN A 153 -1.34 1.65 9.53
N THR A 154 -2.61 1.36 9.25
CA THR A 154 -3.26 0.10 9.67
C THR A 154 -2.59 -1.08 8.97
N THR A 155 -2.33 -0.94 7.67
CA THR A 155 -1.67 -1.97 6.86
C THR A 155 -1.07 -1.39 5.58
N THR A 156 -0.47 -2.28 4.78
CA THR A 156 0.07 -1.96 3.46
C THR A 156 -0.56 -2.89 2.43
N ILE A 157 -1.01 -2.33 1.31
CA ILE A 157 -1.42 -3.06 0.13
C ILE A 157 -0.50 -2.65 -1.02
N THR A 158 0.15 -3.62 -1.64
CA THR A 158 0.96 -3.38 -2.83
C THR A 158 0.35 -4.09 -4.04
N ASN A 159 0.37 -3.40 -5.16
CA ASN A 159 0.01 -3.98 -6.45
C ASN A 159 1.26 -4.01 -7.33
N ILE A 160 1.77 -5.21 -7.57
CA ILE A 160 2.95 -5.43 -8.42
C ILE A 160 2.58 -5.28 -9.91
N GLY A 161 1.28 -5.35 -10.22
CA GLY A 161 0.78 -5.30 -11.59
C GLY A 161 0.95 -6.61 -12.34
N ASN A 162 1.00 -6.52 -13.67
CA ASN A 162 1.13 -7.68 -14.54
C ASN A 162 2.60 -8.09 -14.69
N ILE A 163 2.92 -9.31 -14.27
CA ILE A 163 4.24 -9.89 -14.39
C ILE A 163 4.37 -10.43 -15.82
N LYS A 164 5.18 -9.75 -16.63
CA LYS A 164 5.47 -10.18 -18.01
C LYS A 164 6.61 -11.19 -18.00
N ILE A 165 6.34 -12.35 -18.58
CA ILE A 165 7.32 -13.41 -18.78
C ILE A 165 7.61 -13.48 -20.27
N LYS A 166 8.89 -13.71 -20.66
CA LYS A 166 9.25 -14.00 -22.04
C LYS A 166 8.64 -15.35 -22.45
N ASP A 167 8.11 -15.43 -23.65
CA ASP A 167 7.39 -16.61 -24.16
C ASP A 167 8.16 -17.91 -24.00
N ILE A 168 9.50 -17.85 -24.13
CA ILE A 168 10.38 -19.02 -23.97
C ILE A 168 10.30 -19.65 -22.56
N TYR A 169 9.90 -18.88 -21.54
CA TYR A 169 9.79 -19.36 -20.15
C TYR A 169 8.37 -19.73 -19.76
N GLN A 170 7.36 -19.30 -20.51
CA GLN A 170 5.94 -19.56 -20.18
C GLN A 170 5.62 -21.04 -19.95
N PRO A 171 6.12 -22.00 -20.75
CA PRO A 171 5.82 -23.42 -20.54
C PRO A 171 6.35 -24.00 -19.23
N TYR A 172 7.30 -23.32 -18.59
CA TYR A 172 7.97 -23.77 -17.36
C TYR A 172 7.49 -23.09 -16.09
N ILE A 173 6.56 -22.13 -16.20
CA ILE A 173 6.10 -21.32 -15.07
C ILE A 173 4.59 -21.42 -14.96
N GLU A 174 4.12 -22.10 -13.91
CA GLU A 174 2.69 -22.30 -13.65
C GLU A 174 2.02 -21.06 -13.00
N GLY A 175 2.79 -20.23 -12.32
CA GLY A 175 2.25 -19.04 -11.66
C GLY A 175 3.22 -18.31 -10.76
N PHE A 176 2.76 -17.20 -10.23
CA PHE A 176 3.52 -16.35 -9.32
C PHE A 176 2.79 -16.17 -8.00
N SER A 177 3.56 -16.14 -6.94
CA SER A 177 3.09 -15.74 -5.61
C SER A 177 4.04 -14.68 -5.05
N ALA A 178 3.49 -13.60 -4.54
CA ALA A 178 4.25 -12.51 -3.97
C ALA A 178 3.83 -12.26 -2.52
N PHE A 179 4.82 -12.05 -1.65
CA PHE A 179 4.61 -11.84 -0.23
C PHE A 179 5.31 -10.58 0.23
N ILE A 180 4.69 -9.86 1.15
CA ILE A 180 5.30 -8.72 1.82
C ILE A 180 5.70 -9.15 3.22
N ALA A 181 6.93 -8.80 3.62
CA ALA A 181 7.39 -9.03 4.98
C ALA A 181 6.49 -8.29 6.00
N MET A 182 6.19 -8.96 7.10
CA MET A 182 5.41 -8.37 8.19
C MET A 182 6.23 -7.30 8.92
N SER A 183 5.58 -6.23 9.31
CA SER A 183 6.16 -5.14 10.09
C SER A 183 5.60 -5.14 11.50
N LYS A 184 6.39 -4.67 12.47
CA LYS A 184 5.94 -4.53 13.87
C LYS A 184 4.65 -3.68 13.92
N GLY A 185 3.64 -4.18 14.59
CA GLY A 185 2.36 -3.50 14.75
C GLY A 185 1.39 -3.60 13.56
N GLN A 186 1.78 -4.25 12.47
CA GLN A 186 0.90 -4.56 11.34
C GLN A 186 0.66 -6.08 11.30
N TYR A 187 -0.58 -6.49 11.44
CA TYR A 187 -0.96 -7.90 11.54
C TYR A 187 -1.48 -8.50 10.23
N LEU A 188 -1.70 -7.66 9.23
CA LEU A 188 -2.23 -8.06 7.94
C LEU A 188 -1.58 -7.23 6.85
N LYS A 189 -1.22 -7.84 5.73
CA LYS A 189 -0.72 -7.16 4.53
C LYS A 189 -1.26 -7.80 3.27
N GLY A 190 -1.54 -7.01 2.26
CA GLY A 190 -2.06 -7.47 0.98
C GLY A 190 -1.04 -7.29 -0.14
N THR A 191 -0.90 -8.30 -0.99
CA THR A 191 -0.14 -8.22 -2.24
C THR A 191 -1.02 -8.67 -3.39
N ILE A 192 -1.03 -7.89 -4.46
CA ILE A 192 -1.76 -8.18 -5.69
C ILE A 192 -0.74 -8.34 -6.80
N CYS A 193 -0.85 -9.41 -7.56
CA CYS A 193 -0.11 -9.60 -8.79
C CYS A 193 -0.99 -10.28 -9.84
N SER A 194 -0.70 -10.04 -11.11
CA SER A 194 -1.30 -10.76 -12.24
C SER A 194 -0.19 -11.28 -13.16
N TYR A 195 -0.48 -12.33 -13.89
CA TYR A 195 0.44 -12.98 -14.85
C TYR A 195 -0.35 -13.60 -15.98
#